data_37de40b69832558560abd99edfcde31e
#
_entry.id   37de40b69832558560abd99edfcde31e
#
_cell.length_a   1.000
_cell.length_b   1.000
_cell.length_c   1.000
_cell.angle_alpha   90.00
_cell.angle_beta   90.00
_cell.angle_gamma   90.00
#
_symmetry.space_group_name_H-M   'P 1'
#
loop_
_entity.id
_entity.type
_entity.pdbx_description
1 polymer ?
#
loop_
_entity_poly.entity_id
_entity_poly.type
_entity_poly.pdbx_seq_one_letter_code
_entity_poly.pdbx_strand_id
1 'polypeptide(L)'
;MSPCLFNLHAEYIIRNAGLDETQTGIKIAGRNISNLRYADDTTLMAKSEELKSRLMTVKEESEKVGLKLNIQKTKIMASSPITSWQIDGETLETVADFIFWGSKITANGDCSHEIKRRLLLGRKVMTNLDRILKSRDITLPTKVRLVKAMVFPIVMYGCESWTIKKAECQRIDAFKQWC
;
A
#
# COMPACT_ATOMS: atom_id res chain seq x y z
N MET A 1 -15.26 4.05 -18.62
CA MET A 1 -15.77 2.68 -18.33
C MET A 1 -16.45 2.72 -16.96
N SER A 2 -17.60 2.02 -16.77
CA SER A 2 -18.24 1.91 -15.45
C SER A 2 -17.33 1.13 -14.49
N PRO A 3 -17.26 1.49 -13.18
CA PRO A 3 -16.44 0.73 -12.20
C PRO A 3 -16.77 -0.77 -12.15
N CYS A 4 -18.06 -1.11 -12.25
CA CYS A 4 -18.50 -2.52 -12.28
C CYS A 4 -17.97 -3.26 -13.52
N LEU A 5 -18.00 -2.62 -14.68
CA LEU A 5 -17.51 -3.20 -15.93
C LEU A 5 -15.99 -3.36 -15.88
N PHE A 6 -15.28 -2.39 -15.32
CA PHE A 6 -13.83 -2.48 -15.12
C PHE A 6 -13.47 -3.68 -14.22
N ASN A 7 -14.18 -3.85 -13.09
CA ASN A 7 -13.94 -4.97 -12.18
C ASN A 7 -14.18 -6.34 -12.86
N LEU A 8 -15.18 -6.45 -13.75
CA LEU A 8 -15.42 -7.67 -14.52
C LEU A 8 -14.27 -7.95 -15.50
N HIS A 9 -13.75 -6.92 -16.18
CA HIS A 9 -12.59 -7.08 -17.05
C HIS A 9 -11.34 -7.48 -16.25
N ALA A 10 -11.09 -6.84 -15.11
CA ALA A 10 -9.95 -7.18 -14.24
C ALA A 10 -10.03 -8.63 -13.76
N GLU A 11 -11.22 -9.09 -13.35
CA GLU A 11 -11.45 -10.48 -12.94
C GLU A 11 -11.21 -11.46 -14.10
N TYR A 12 -11.70 -11.15 -15.29
CA TYR A 12 -11.50 -11.95 -16.49
C TYR A 12 -10.00 -12.11 -16.81
N ILE A 13 -9.24 -11.01 -16.79
CA ILE A 13 -7.79 -11.02 -17.03
C ILE A 13 -7.07 -11.92 -16.05
N ILE A 14 -7.35 -11.78 -14.76
CA ILE A 14 -6.66 -12.51 -13.70
C ILE A 14 -6.97 -14.03 -13.75
N ARG A 15 -8.22 -14.40 -14.05
CA ARG A 15 -8.60 -15.80 -14.24
C ARG A 15 -7.89 -16.43 -15.44
N ASN A 16 -7.88 -15.74 -16.57
CA ASN A 16 -7.20 -16.23 -17.78
C ASN A 16 -5.68 -16.28 -17.61
N ALA A 17 -5.11 -15.39 -16.79
CA ALA A 17 -3.70 -15.43 -16.42
C ALA A 17 -3.35 -16.56 -15.41
N GLY A 18 -4.32 -17.36 -14.95
CA GLY A 18 -4.09 -18.48 -14.02
C GLY A 18 -3.64 -18.03 -12.62
N LEU A 19 -3.95 -16.80 -12.23
CA LEU A 19 -3.49 -16.23 -10.95
C LEU A 19 -4.37 -16.63 -9.76
N ASP A 20 -5.52 -17.24 -10.00
CA ASP A 20 -6.43 -17.72 -8.94
C ASP A 20 -6.08 -19.14 -8.46
N GLU A 21 -5.05 -19.79 -9.02
CA GLU A 21 -4.63 -21.11 -8.62
C GLU A 21 -3.99 -21.11 -7.22
N THR A 22 -4.51 -21.96 -6.35
CA THR A 22 -4.18 -22.03 -4.92
C THR A 22 -2.74 -22.47 -4.61
N GLN A 23 -1.98 -22.94 -5.61
CA GLN A 23 -0.62 -23.46 -5.43
C GLN A 23 0.50 -22.42 -5.65
N THR A 24 0.15 -21.24 -6.11
CA THR A 24 1.09 -20.20 -6.57
C THR A 24 1.02 -18.95 -5.70
N GLY A 25 2.14 -18.22 -5.56
CA GLY A 25 2.21 -17.00 -4.76
C GLY A 25 3.08 -17.14 -3.51
N ILE A 26 2.83 -16.26 -2.55
CA ILE A 26 3.52 -16.22 -1.25
C ILE A 26 2.57 -16.76 -0.17
N LYS A 27 3.08 -17.64 0.69
CA LYS A 27 2.29 -18.21 1.78
C LYS A 27 2.24 -17.24 2.96
N ILE A 28 1.04 -16.71 3.24
CA ILE A 28 0.78 -15.80 4.37
C ILE A 28 -0.31 -16.41 5.25
N ALA A 29 -0.02 -16.61 6.54
CA ALA A 29 -0.95 -17.21 7.51
C ALA A 29 -1.61 -18.53 7.02
N GLY A 30 -0.83 -19.38 6.34
CA GLY A 30 -1.30 -20.66 5.82
C GLY A 30 -2.04 -20.60 4.47
N ARG A 31 -2.30 -19.41 3.94
CA ARG A 31 -2.96 -19.21 2.62
C ARG A 31 -1.94 -18.75 1.59
N ASN A 32 -2.07 -19.25 0.37
CA ASN A 32 -1.28 -18.73 -0.75
C ASN A 32 -1.94 -17.46 -1.28
N ILE A 33 -1.16 -16.38 -1.39
CA ILE A 33 -1.59 -15.10 -1.95
C ILE A 33 -0.71 -14.83 -3.17
N SER A 34 -1.32 -14.81 -4.33
CA SER A 34 -0.65 -14.56 -5.62
C SER A 34 -0.81 -13.12 -6.11
N ASN A 35 -1.92 -12.47 -5.72
CA ASN A 35 -2.22 -11.11 -6.13
C ASN A 35 -3.07 -10.39 -5.08
N LEU A 36 -3.00 -9.05 -5.09
CA LEU A 36 -3.91 -8.15 -4.38
C LEU A 36 -4.40 -7.11 -5.37
N ARG A 37 -5.71 -6.82 -5.36
CA ARG A 37 -6.34 -5.94 -6.34
C ARG A 37 -7.21 -4.89 -5.68
N TYR A 38 -7.14 -3.68 -6.20
CA TYR A 38 -8.05 -2.60 -5.85
C TYR A 38 -8.20 -1.67 -7.07
N ALA A 39 -9.35 -1.68 -7.70
CA ALA A 39 -9.61 -0.98 -8.96
C ALA A 39 -8.54 -1.34 -10.01
N ASP A 40 -7.80 -0.36 -10.51
CA ASP A 40 -6.71 -0.50 -11.48
C ASP A 40 -5.35 -0.86 -10.84
N ASP A 41 -5.22 -0.72 -9.54
CA ASP A 41 -3.99 -1.11 -8.83
C ASP A 41 -3.96 -2.62 -8.57
N THR A 42 -2.99 -3.31 -9.14
CA THR A 42 -2.78 -4.75 -8.96
C THR A 42 -1.36 -5.00 -8.47
N THR A 43 -1.23 -5.77 -7.38
CA THR A 43 0.05 -6.26 -6.89
C THR A 43 0.15 -7.76 -7.17
N LEU A 44 1.19 -8.20 -7.86
CA LEU A 44 1.50 -9.61 -8.08
C LEU A 44 2.55 -10.05 -7.07
N MET A 45 2.37 -11.25 -6.51
CA MET A 45 3.28 -11.83 -5.52
C MET A 45 3.70 -13.23 -5.97
N ALA A 46 5.00 -13.43 -6.15
CA ALA A 46 5.57 -14.73 -6.48
C ALA A 46 7.10 -14.75 -6.22
N LYS A 47 7.73 -15.90 -6.41
CA LYS A 47 9.18 -16.01 -6.52
C LYS A 47 9.65 -15.33 -7.81
N SER A 48 10.91 -14.83 -7.86
CA SER A 48 11.39 -13.94 -8.92
C SER A 48 11.14 -14.45 -10.34
N GLU A 49 11.51 -15.68 -10.66
CA GLU A 49 11.33 -16.27 -12.00
C GLU A 49 9.85 -16.36 -12.39
N GLU A 50 9.04 -16.82 -11.48
CA GLU A 50 7.59 -16.97 -11.66
C GLU A 50 6.90 -15.60 -11.81
N LEU A 51 7.36 -14.58 -11.08
CA LEU A 51 6.77 -13.24 -11.12
C LEU A 51 6.89 -12.60 -12.50
N LYS A 52 8.05 -12.76 -13.16
CA LYS A 52 8.26 -12.24 -14.53
C LYS A 52 7.31 -12.88 -15.52
N SER A 53 7.21 -14.21 -15.50
CA SER A 53 6.29 -14.96 -16.38
C SER A 53 4.86 -14.51 -16.18
N ARG A 54 4.41 -14.39 -14.93
CA ARG A 54 3.05 -13.95 -14.59
C ARG A 54 2.76 -12.53 -15.04
N LEU A 55 3.71 -11.62 -14.87
CA LEU A 55 3.56 -10.24 -15.31
C LEU A 55 3.37 -10.18 -16.83
N MET A 56 4.11 -10.99 -17.60
CA MET A 56 3.95 -11.08 -19.05
C MET A 56 2.59 -11.65 -19.44
N THR A 57 2.12 -12.71 -18.78
CA THR A 57 0.78 -13.27 -19.02
C THR A 57 -0.33 -12.26 -18.73
N VAL A 58 -0.24 -11.54 -17.59
CA VAL A 58 -1.22 -10.48 -17.26
C VAL A 58 -1.20 -9.37 -18.30
N LYS A 59 -0.03 -8.98 -18.80
CA LYS A 59 0.09 -7.99 -19.87
C LYS A 59 -0.63 -8.46 -21.15
N GLU A 60 -0.35 -9.68 -21.60
CA GLU A 60 -0.96 -10.26 -22.80
C GLU A 60 -2.50 -10.35 -22.69
N GLU A 61 -3.00 -10.84 -21.56
CA GLU A 61 -4.45 -10.93 -21.29
C GLU A 61 -5.11 -9.55 -21.22
N SER A 62 -4.41 -8.55 -20.65
CA SER A 62 -4.88 -7.17 -20.59
C SER A 62 -4.99 -6.55 -22.00
N GLU A 63 -4.02 -6.78 -22.86
CA GLU A 63 -4.01 -6.27 -24.22
C GLU A 63 -5.15 -6.85 -25.08
N LYS A 64 -5.54 -8.12 -24.86
CA LYS A 64 -6.68 -8.75 -25.56
C LYS A 64 -8.01 -8.03 -25.29
N VAL A 65 -8.16 -7.41 -24.13
CA VAL A 65 -9.36 -6.64 -23.75
C VAL A 65 -9.17 -5.13 -23.92
N GLY A 66 -8.09 -4.70 -24.60
CA GLY A 66 -7.81 -3.29 -24.89
C GLY A 66 -7.27 -2.49 -23.69
N LEU A 67 -6.81 -3.14 -22.62
CA LEU A 67 -6.16 -2.50 -21.49
C LEU A 67 -4.63 -2.62 -21.65
N LYS A 68 -3.91 -1.53 -21.34
CA LYS A 68 -2.45 -1.50 -21.41
C LYS A 68 -1.85 -1.36 -20.03
N LEU A 69 -0.82 -2.17 -19.76
CA LEU A 69 0.01 -2.04 -18.56
C LEU A 69 0.76 -0.70 -18.59
N ASN A 70 0.68 0.08 -17.52
CA ASN A 70 1.46 1.31 -17.41
C ASN A 70 2.84 0.98 -16.84
N ILE A 71 3.83 0.78 -17.72
CA ILE A 71 5.19 0.36 -17.37
C ILE A 71 5.87 1.38 -16.44
N GLN A 72 5.67 2.68 -16.68
CA GLN A 72 6.29 3.74 -15.87
C GLN A 72 5.78 3.76 -14.41
N LYS A 73 4.51 3.38 -14.19
CA LYS A 73 3.93 3.26 -12.85
C LYS A 73 4.18 1.90 -12.22
N THR A 74 4.50 0.88 -13.00
CA THR A 74 4.77 -0.46 -12.51
C THR A 74 6.14 -0.50 -11.84
N LYS A 75 6.19 -0.98 -10.60
CA LYS A 75 7.40 -1.05 -9.79
C LYS A 75 7.63 -2.49 -9.34
N ILE A 76 8.90 -2.86 -9.21
CA ILE A 76 9.31 -4.15 -8.65
C ILE A 76 9.90 -3.91 -7.26
N MET A 77 9.44 -4.69 -6.30
CA MET A 77 10.03 -4.71 -4.97
C MET A 77 10.43 -6.15 -4.62
N ALA A 78 11.66 -6.36 -4.19
CA ALA A 78 12.15 -7.67 -3.80
C ALA A 78 12.97 -7.60 -2.51
N SER A 79 12.96 -8.72 -1.77
CA SER A 79 13.77 -8.89 -0.56
C SER A 79 15.25 -9.20 -0.85
N SER A 80 15.58 -9.59 -2.09
CA SER A 80 16.94 -9.89 -2.56
C SER A 80 17.23 -9.11 -3.85
N PRO A 81 18.50 -8.86 -4.17
CA PRO A 81 18.86 -8.18 -5.42
C PRO A 81 18.29 -8.92 -6.63
N ILE A 82 17.61 -8.18 -7.51
CA ILE A 82 17.07 -8.70 -8.78
C ILE A 82 17.80 -8.03 -9.92
N THR A 83 18.03 -8.78 -10.99
CA THR A 83 18.43 -8.21 -12.30
C THR A 83 17.31 -7.33 -12.85
N SER A 84 17.68 -6.25 -13.54
CA SER A 84 16.70 -5.36 -14.16
C SER A 84 15.81 -6.13 -15.15
N TRP A 85 14.49 -5.91 -15.06
CA TRP A 85 13.56 -6.50 -16.01
C TRP A 85 13.15 -5.47 -17.06
N GLN A 86 13.02 -5.93 -18.29
CA GLN A 86 12.54 -5.13 -19.40
C GLN A 86 11.24 -5.69 -19.96
N ILE A 87 10.31 -4.79 -20.25
CA ILE A 87 9.05 -5.07 -20.94
C ILE A 87 8.95 -4.08 -22.10
N ASP A 88 8.79 -4.57 -23.31
CA ASP A 88 8.68 -3.75 -24.55
C ASP A 88 9.85 -2.77 -24.74
N GLY A 89 11.07 -3.16 -24.30
CA GLY A 89 12.25 -2.30 -24.36
C GLY A 89 12.36 -1.26 -23.24
N GLU A 90 11.34 -1.12 -22.38
CA GLU A 90 11.40 -0.26 -21.19
C GLU A 90 11.82 -1.05 -19.96
N THR A 91 12.71 -0.46 -19.15
CA THR A 91 13.19 -1.08 -17.92
C THR A 91 12.23 -0.78 -16.78
N LEU A 92 11.79 -1.83 -16.07
CA LEU A 92 11.00 -1.68 -14.85
C LEU A 92 11.87 -1.17 -13.70
N GLU A 93 11.37 -0.18 -12.99
CA GLU A 93 12.05 0.38 -11.83
C GLU A 93 11.98 -0.55 -10.63
N THR A 94 13.16 -0.91 -10.09
CA THR A 94 13.26 -1.65 -8.83
C THR A 94 13.32 -0.66 -7.67
N VAL A 95 12.45 -0.82 -6.68
CA VAL A 95 12.34 0.09 -5.54
C VAL A 95 12.51 -0.63 -4.21
N ALA A 96 13.11 0.05 -3.25
CA ALA A 96 13.26 -0.45 -1.88
C ALA A 96 12.00 -0.24 -1.03
N ASP A 97 11.18 0.73 -1.41
CA ASP A 97 9.90 1.05 -0.77
C ASP A 97 8.88 1.54 -1.79
N PHE A 98 7.61 1.37 -1.47
CA PHE A 98 6.51 1.74 -2.34
C PHE A 98 5.31 2.19 -1.51
N ILE A 99 4.55 3.18 -2.00
CA ILE A 99 3.29 3.59 -1.36
C ILE A 99 2.15 2.81 -2.03
N PHE A 100 1.57 1.89 -1.28
CA PHE A 100 0.45 1.08 -1.71
C PHE A 100 -0.78 1.38 -0.84
N TRP A 101 -1.88 1.79 -1.46
CA TRP A 101 -3.10 2.25 -0.77
C TRP A 101 -2.83 3.27 0.34
N GLY A 102 -1.94 4.20 0.06
CA GLY A 102 -1.57 5.23 1.01
C GLY A 102 -0.67 4.78 2.17
N SER A 103 -0.30 3.51 2.29
CA SER A 103 0.67 2.99 3.25
C SER A 103 2.02 2.72 2.59
N LYS A 104 3.10 3.10 3.25
CA LYS A 104 4.46 2.85 2.77
C LYS A 104 4.90 1.44 3.14
N ILE A 105 5.13 0.62 2.14
CA ILE A 105 5.62 -0.75 2.27
C ILE A 105 7.12 -0.76 1.93
N THR A 106 7.91 -1.51 2.67
CA THR A 106 9.35 -1.68 2.47
C THR A 106 9.68 -3.13 2.17
N ALA A 107 10.72 -3.36 1.36
CA ALA A 107 11.15 -4.70 0.96
C ALA A 107 11.56 -5.61 2.14
N ASN A 108 12.01 -5.02 3.24
CA ASN A 108 12.40 -5.73 4.47
C ASN A 108 11.27 -5.87 5.50
N GLY A 109 10.05 -5.36 5.21
CA GLY A 109 8.90 -5.39 6.12
C GLY A 109 9.02 -4.47 7.34
N ASP A 110 9.98 -3.52 7.36
CA ASP A 110 10.13 -2.59 8.48
C ASP A 110 9.14 -1.42 8.38
N CYS A 111 8.25 -1.33 9.36
CA CYS A 111 7.21 -0.29 9.44
C CYS A 111 7.67 1.03 10.02
N SER A 112 8.92 1.14 10.51
CA SER A 112 9.41 2.34 11.20
C SER A 112 9.30 3.61 10.34
N HIS A 113 9.53 3.49 9.03
CA HIS A 113 9.42 4.61 8.10
C HIS A 113 7.96 5.05 7.92
N GLU A 114 7.02 4.11 7.81
CA GLU A 114 5.60 4.43 7.70
C GLU A 114 5.08 5.06 8.98
N ILE A 115 5.41 4.50 10.15
CA ILE A 115 5.02 5.06 11.45
C ILE A 115 5.51 6.51 11.60
N LYS A 116 6.79 6.78 11.29
CA LYS A 116 7.33 8.15 11.29
C LYS A 116 6.56 9.08 10.35
N ARG A 117 6.26 8.61 9.13
CA ARG A 117 5.51 9.38 8.14
C ARG A 117 4.11 9.72 8.64
N ARG A 118 3.41 8.75 9.24
CA ARG A 118 2.07 8.94 9.80
C ARG A 118 2.05 9.92 10.97
N LEU A 119 3.02 9.83 11.86
CA LEU A 119 3.17 10.77 12.96
C LEU A 119 3.43 12.21 12.46
N LEU A 120 4.22 12.38 11.39
CA LEU A 120 4.42 13.69 10.75
C LEU A 120 3.14 14.23 10.13
N LEU A 121 2.35 13.39 9.44
CA LEU A 121 1.05 13.79 8.91
C LEU A 121 0.09 14.21 10.02
N GLY A 122 0.04 13.45 11.12
CA GLY A 122 -0.75 13.79 12.30
C GLY A 122 -0.35 15.14 12.90
N ARG A 123 0.95 15.44 13.03
CA ARG A 123 1.45 16.74 13.47
C ARG A 123 1.00 17.87 12.55
N LYS A 124 1.06 17.66 11.23
CA LYS A 124 0.60 18.65 10.25
C LYS A 124 -0.89 18.96 10.42
N VAL A 125 -1.72 17.94 10.66
CA VAL A 125 -3.15 18.15 10.92
C VAL A 125 -3.38 18.87 12.23
N MET A 126 -2.66 18.53 13.31
CA MET A 126 -2.73 19.25 14.57
C MET A 126 -2.39 20.73 14.40
N THR A 127 -1.35 21.05 13.63
CA THR A 127 -0.99 22.44 13.32
C THR A 127 -2.11 23.18 12.58
N ASN A 128 -2.78 22.51 11.64
CA ASN A 128 -3.94 23.08 10.94
C ASN A 128 -5.14 23.35 11.87
N LEU A 129 -5.27 22.56 12.94
CA LEU A 129 -6.31 22.75 13.95
C LEU A 129 -5.95 23.74 15.05
N ASP A 130 -4.74 24.31 15.05
CA ASP A 130 -4.20 25.13 16.14
C ASP A 130 -5.12 26.29 16.53
N ARG A 131 -5.73 27.00 15.56
CA ARG A 131 -6.68 28.08 15.82
C ARG A 131 -7.89 27.61 16.63
N ILE A 132 -8.43 26.43 16.29
CA ILE A 132 -9.59 25.84 16.95
C ILE A 132 -9.21 25.35 18.36
N LEU A 133 -8.05 24.66 18.44
CA LEU A 133 -7.56 24.11 19.71
C LEU A 133 -7.18 25.18 20.73
N LYS A 134 -6.72 26.35 20.28
CA LYS A 134 -6.40 27.52 21.15
C LYS A 134 -7.62 28.39 21.48
N SER A 135 -8.76 28.25 20.77
CA SER A 135 -9.97 29.02 21.10
C SER A 135 -10.45 28.75 22.51
N ARG A 136 -10.83 29.81 23.23
CA ARG A 136 -11.44 29.73 24.58
C ARG A 136 -12.94 29.39 24.52
N ASP A 137 -13.58 29.63 23.40
CA ASP A 137 -15.02 29.40 23.22
C ASP A 137 -15.37 27.91 23.02
N ILE A 138 -14.36 27.06 22.77
CA ILE A 138 -14.52 25.62 22.53
C ILE A 138 -14.12 24.86 23.78
N THR A 139 -15.04 24.03 24.28
CA THR A 139 -14.82 23.23 25.50
C THR A 139 -13.77 22.16 25.28
N LEU A 140 -13.06 21.78 26.33
CA LEU A 140 -12.03 20.73 26.27
C LEU A 140 -12.56 19.39 25.74
N PRO A 141 -13.75 18.88 26.14
CA PRO A 141 -14.31 17.66 25.59
C PRO A 141 -14.50 17.72 24.05
N THR A 142 -14.91 18.88 23.54
CA THR A 142 -15.07 19.10 22.08
C THR A 142 -13.72 19.07 21.38
N LYS A 143 -12.69 19.70 21.94
CA LYS A 143 -11.31 19.66 21.40
C LYS A 143 -10.78 18.23 21.34
N VAL A 144 -10.96 17.45 22.42
CA VAL A 144 -10.55 16.04 22.45
C VAL A 144 -11.30 15.21 21.40
N ARG A 145 -12.60 15.43 21.24
CA ARG A 145 -13.39 14.75 20.19
C ARG A 145 -12.88 15.09 18.80
N LEU A 146 -12.53 16.35 18.55
CA LEU A 146 -11.99 16.80 17.27
C LEU A 146 -10.66 16.13 16.95
N VAL A 147 -9.73 16.09 17.92
CA VAL A 147 -8.45 15.40 17.75
C VAL A 147 -8.65 13.91 17.47
N LYS A 148 -9.53 13.24 18.24
CA LYS A 148 -9.86 11.83 18.02
C LYS A 148 -10.45 11.56 16.63
N ALA A 149 -11.29 12.46 16.12
CA ALA A 149 -11.93 12.28 14.82
C ALA A 149 -11.05 12.64 13.62
N MET A 150 -10.15 13.60 13.75
CA MET A 150 -9.39 14.14 12.62
C MET A 150 -7.91 13.72 12.61
N VAL A 151 -7.28 13.53 13.76
CA VAL A 151 -5.84 13.26 13.85
C VAL A 151 -5.57 11.76 13.96
N PHE A 152 -6.23 11.06 14.88
CA PHE A 152 -5.97 9.64 15.07
C PHE A 152 -6.25 8.74 13.87
N PRO A 153 -7.31 8.93 13.05
CA PRO A 153 -7.50 8.13 11.85
C PRO A 153 -6.37 8.27 10.83
N ILE A 154 -5.73 9.45 10.76
CA ILE A 154 -4.58 9.67 9.88
C ILE A 154 -3.33 8.97 10.41
N VAL A 155 -3.08 9.08 11.72
CA VAL A 155 -1.91 8.48 12.37
C VAL A 155 -2.00 6.96 12.38
N MET A 156 -3.17 6.40 12.65
CA MET A 156 -3.38 4.95 12.79
C MET A 156 -3.82 4.27 11.48
N TYR A 157 -3.83 4.98 10.37
CA TYR A 157 -4.20 4.40 9.09
C TYR A 157 -3.24 3.27 8.69
N GLY A 158 -3.78 2.06 8.43
CA GLY A 158 -3.00 0.89 8.04
C GLY A 158 -2.22 0.25 9.21
N CYS A 159 -2.51 0.64 10.46
CA CYS A 159 -1.78 0.13 11.64
C CYS A 159 -1.96 -1.37 11.86
N GLU A 160 -2.99 -1.98 11.30
CA GLU A 160 -3.26 -3.42 11.31
C GLU A 160 -2.14 -4.23 10.63
N SER A 161 -1.42 -3.60 9.70
CA SER A 161 -0.31 -4.22 8.98
C SER A 161 1.07 -3.99 9.64
N TRP A 162 1.13 -3.21 10.72
CA TRP A 162 2.40 -2.83 11.32
C TRP A 162 2.97 -3.90 12.25
N THR A 163 4.21 -4.27 12.02
CA THR A 163 5.03 -5.02 12.99
C THR A 163 5.70 -4.02 13.93
N ILE A 164 5.03 -3.72 15.07
CA ILE A 164 5.44 -2.64 15.97
C ILE A 164 6.55 -3.13 16.91
N LYS A 165 7.70 -2.46 16.89
CA LYS A 165 8.79 -2.65 17.83
C LYS A 165 8.61 -1.73 19.05
N LYS A 166 9.29 -2.00 20.16
CA LYS A 166 9.22 -1.19 21.40
C LYS A 166 9.50 0.31 21.16
N ALA A 167 10.45 0.62 20.28
CA ALA A 167 10.79 2.01 19.97
C ALA A 167 9.65 2.74 19.23
N GLU A 168 8.90 2.04 18.37
CA GLU A 168 7.75 2.60 17.68
C GLU A 168 6.56 2.81 18.64
N CYS A 169 6.33 1.88 19.58
CA CYS A 169 5.35 2.09 20.64
C CYS A 169 5.62 3.40 21.40
N GLN A 170 6.86 3.59 21.83
CA GLN A 170 7.27 4.80 22.56
C GLN A 170 7.04 6.08 21.74
N ARG A 171 7.30 6.05 20.43
CA ARG A 171 7.03 7.20 19.53
C ARG A 171 5.55 7.50 19.40
N ILE A 172 4.73 6.48 19.27
CA ILE A 172 3.27 6.63 19.18
C ILE A 172 2.72 7.18 20.51
N ASP A 173 3.19 6.67 21.62
CA ASP A 173 2.76 7.13 22.95
C ASP A 173 3.21 8.57 23.23
N ALA A 174 4.44 8.93 22.87
CA ALA A 174 4.90 10.31 22.94
C ALA A 174 4.06 11.25 22.06
N PHE A 175 3.64 10.80 20.89
CA PHE A 175 2.74 11.58 20.04
C PHE A 175 1.35 11.76 20.69
N LYS A 176 0.78 10.71 21.29
CA LYS A 176 -0.51 10.79 22.01
C LYS A 176 -0.46 11.76 23.17
N GLN A 177 0.65 11.75 23.92
CA GLN A 177 0.86 12.70 25.04
C GLN A 177 1.03 14.14 24.56
N TRP A 178 1.62 14.34 23.38
CA TRP A 178 1.79 15.66 22.80
C TRP A 178 0.47 16.25 22.28
N CYS A 179 -0.49 15.44 21.79
CA CYS A 179 -1.81 15.87 21.34
C CYS A 179 -2.70 16.38 22.48
#